data_45b93dca2fcc41d84a99a28682d4fe27
#
_entry.id   45b93dca2fcc41d84a99a28682d4fe27
#
_cell.length_a   1.000
_cell.length_b   1.000
_cell.length_c   1.000
_cell.angle_alpha   90.00
_cell.angle_beta   90.00
_cell.angle_gamma   90.00
#
_symmetry.space_group_name_H-M   'P 1'
#
loop_
_entity.id
_entity.type
_entity.pdbx_description
1 polymer ?
#
loop_
_entity_poly.entity_id
_entity_poly.type
_entity_poly.pdbx_seq_one_letter_code
_entity_poly.pdbx_strand_id
1 'polypeptide(L)'
;PMTPEGPDMDVVEELVKDPAVKGMWNVPKFSTPEGVVYSDETIRRLAALKPAAPDFMLMWDNAYCIHEFDCDYVDFPDILSLCAENGSADMVYEFASTSKVTFPGAGVGVMAASEANIDYFSKLINIQTIGFDKINQLRHVKYLKDKAHTLALMKKHAAILAPKFHAVL
;
A
#
# COMPACT_ATOMS: atom_id res chain seq x y z
N PRO A 1 -16.50 -0.36 -9.74
CA PRO A 1 -15.84 -0.13 -11.03
C PRO A 1 -14.58 0.70 -10.86
N MET A 2 -13.63 0.55 -11.80
CA MET A 2 -12.40 1.36 -11.86
C MET A 2 -12.56 2.43 -12.92
N THR A 3 -11.93 3.58 -12.67
CA THR A 3 -11.75 4.69 -13.61
C THR A 3 -10.25 4.90 -13.85
N PRO A 4 -9.83 5.74 -14.80
CA PRO A 4 -8.42 6.09 -14.97
C PRO A 4 -7.78 6.76 -13.75
N GLU A 5 -8.58 7.28 -12.82
CA GLU A 5 -8.15 7.98 -11.60
C GLU A 5 -8.16 7.08 -10.34
N GLY A 6 -8.57 5.82 -10.47
CA GLY A 6 -8.76 4.89 -9.35
C GLY A 6 -10.20 4.34 -9.30
N PRO A 7 -10.67 3.87 -8.15
CA PRO A 7 -12.05 3.44 -7.99
C PRO A 7 -13.02 4.60 -8.25
N ASP A 8 -14.18 4.25 -8.81
CA ASP A 8 -15.29 5.20 -8.97
C ASP A 8 -15.82 5.61 -7.59
N MET A 9 -15.39 6.77 -7.13
CA MET A 9 -15.64 7.24 -5.77
C MET A 9 -17.12 7.55 -5.52
N ASP A 10 -17.89 7.93 -6.54
CA ASP A 10 -19.32 8.17 -6.38
C ASP A 10 -20.05 6.87 -6.05
N VAL A 11 -19.63 5.78 -6.68
CA VAL A 11 -20.14 4.43 -6.38
C VAL A 11 -19.67 3.96 -5.01
N VAL A 12 -18.38 4.17 -4.67
CA VAL A 12 -17.82 3.77 -3.38
C VAL A 12 -18.52 4.46 -2.22
N GLU A 13 -18.70 5.78 -2.30
CA GLU A 13 -19.38 6.59 -1.27
C GLU A 13 -20.85 6.19 -1.06
N GLU A 14 -21.50 5.69 -2.09
CA GLU A 14 -22.86 5.14 -1.97
C GLU A 14 -22.84 3.76 -1.31
N LEU A 15 -21.94 2.88 -1.74
CA LEU A 15 -21.85 1.50 -1.22
C LEU A 15 -21.52 1.44 0.26
N VAL A 16 -20.63 2.32 0.76
CA VAL A 16 -20.23 2.30 2.17
C VAL A 16 -21.33 2.77 3.14
N LYS A 17 -22.46 3.26 2.62
CA LYS A 17 -23.65 3.56 3.42
C LYS A 17 -24.39 2.29 3.87
N ASP A 18 -24.15 1.16 3.23
CA ASP A 18 -24.66 -0.13 3.67
C ASP A 18 -23.76 -0.68 4.81
N PRO A 19 -24.30 -0.91 6.03
CA PRO A 19 -23.54 -1.46 7.15
C PRO A 19 -23.05 -2.90 6.93
N ALA A 20 -23.50 -3.58 5.88
CA ALA A 20 -22.99 -4.88 5.49
C ALA A 20 -21.65 -4.79 4.73
N VAL A 21 -21.30 -3.63 4.20
CA VAL A 21 -20.00 -3.38 3.55
C VAL A 21 -18.94 -3.14 4.61
N LYS A 22 -18.04 -4.10 4.79
CA LYS A 22 -17.08 -4.15 5.90
C LYS A 22 -15.67 -3.72 5.53
N GLY A 23 -15.41 -3.43 4.29
CA GLY A 23 -14.08 -2.96 3.89
C GLY A 23 -13.90 -2.89 2.39
N MET A 24 -12.73 -2.38 2.03
CA MET A 24 -12.31 -2.23 0.65
C MET A 24 -10.82 -2.52 0.54
N TRP A 25 -10.43 -3.30 -0.47
CA TRP A 25 -9.02 -3.55 -0.79
C TRP A 25 -8.57 -2.62 -1.90
N ASN A 26 -7.48 -1.92 -1.68
CA ASN A 26 -6.94 -0.93 -2.61
C ASN A 26 -5.48 -1.24 -2.95
N VAL A 27 -5.16 -1.20 -4.24
CA VAL A 27 -3.79 -1.19 -4.75
C VAL A 27 -3.57 0.15 -5.44
N PRO A 28 -3.06 1.17 -4.72
CA PRO A 28 -3.12 2.56 -5.18
C PRO A 28 -2.18 2.88 -6.33
N LYS A 29 -1.12 2.07 -6.50
CA LYS A 29 -0.12 2.25 -7.58
C LYS A 29 -0.06 0.99 -8.43
N PHE A 30 -0.18 1.16 -9.74
CA PHE A 30 -0.10 0.07 -10.72
C PHE A 30 -1.06 -1.09 -10.39
N SER A 31 -2.33 -0.74 -10.16
CA SER A 31 -3.39 -1.68 -9.79
C SER A 31 -3.53 -2.82 -10.80
N THR A 32 -3.88 -3.99 -10.32
CA THR A 32 -4.08 -5.16 -11.18
C THR A 32 -5.57 -5.37 -11.44
N PRO A 33 -6.03 -5.57 -12.68
CA PRO A 33 -5.23 -5.75 -13.93
C PRO A 33 -4.96 -4.45 -14.73
N GLU A 34 -5.61 -3.32 -14.41
CA GLU A 34 -5.65 -2.12 -15.26
C GLU A 34 -4.37 -1.29 -15.23
N GLY A 35 -3.51 -1.46 -14.25
CA GLY A 35 -2.28 -0.67 -14.07
C GLY A 35 -2.53 0.77 -13.63
N VAL A 36 -3.71 1.09 -13.12
CA VAL A 36 -4.10 2.45 -12.71
C VAL A 36 -3.28 2.91 -11.51
N VAL A 37 -2.90 4.18 -11.51
CA VAL A 37 -2.36 4.91 -10.36
C VAL A 37 -3.45 5.87 -9.85
N TYR A 38 -3.78 5.79 -8.57
CA TYR A 38 -4.84 6.61 -7.99
C TYR A 38 -4.43 8.09 -8.00
N SER A 39 -5.37 8.97 -8.33
CA SER A 39 -5.17 10.40 -8.21
C SER A 39 -5.19 10.86 -6.75
N ASP A 40 -4.57 12.00 -6.48
CA ASP A 40 -4.59 12.64 -5.16
C ASP A 40 -6.03 12.88 -4.68
N GLU A 41 -6.94 13.25 -5.58
CA GLU A 41 -8.34 13.46 -5.26
C GLU A 41 -9.02 12.15 -4.81
N THR A 42 -8.80 11.07 -5.53
CA THR A 42 -9.31 9.74 -5.16
C THR A 42 -8.82 9.32 -3.77
N ILE A 43 -7.52 9.53 -3.49
CA ILE A 43 -6.94 9.20 -2.18
C ILE A 43 -7.55 10.04 -1.06
N ARG A 44 -7.75 11.34 -1.29
CA ARG A 44 -8.41 12.23 -0.32
C ARG A 44 -9.86 11.84 -0.06
N ARG A 45 -10.62 11.49 -1.10
CA ARG A 45 -12.00 11.00 -0.97
C ARG A 45 -12.05 9.68 -0.20
N LEU A 46 -11.13 8.74 -0.46
CA LEU A 46 -11.03 7.48 0.31
C LEU A 46 -10.76 7.76 1.79
N ALA A 47 -9.84 8.66 2.12
CA ALA A 47 -9.54 9.04 3.50
C ALA A 47 -10.71 9.72 4.21
N ALA A 48 -11.56 10.43 3.46
CA ALA A 48 -12.72 11.14 3.98
C ALA A 48 -13.99 10.29 4.10
N LEU A 49 -13.97 9.03 3.69
CA LEU A 49 -15.12 8.11 3.76
C LEU A 49 -15.74 8.09 5.17
N LYS A 50 -17.06 8.00 5.21
CA LYS A 50 -17.85 7.84 6.44
C LYS A 50 -18.72 6.58 6.33
N PRO A 51 -18.10 5.38 6.47
CA PRO A 51 -18.83 4.14 6.36
C PRO A 51 -19.89 4.00 7.44
N ALA A 52 -21.03 3.37 7.09
CA ALA A 52 -22.07 3.04 8.08
C ALA A 52 -21.64 1.87 8.99
N ALA A 53 -20.74 1.01 8.51
CA ALA A 53 -20.17 -0.07 9.32
C ALA A 53 -19.08 0.49 10.26
N PRO A 54 -19.23 0.37 11.60
CA PRO A 54 -18.26 0.88 12.56
C PRO A 54 -16.92 0.11 12.52
N ASP A 55 -16.92 -1.07 11.93
CA ASP A 55 -15.78 -1.98 11.75
C ASP A 55 -15.28 -2.01 10.30
N PHE A 56 -15.55 -0.96 9.53
CA PHE A 56 -15.07 -0.86 8.15
C PHE A 56 -13.55 -0.75 8.09
N MET A 57 -12.93 -1.50 7.20
CA MET A 57 -11.48 -1.52 7.02
C MET A 57 -11.09 -1.09 5.60
N LEU A 58 -10.22 -0.10 5.51
CA LEU A 58 -9.57 0.32 4.28
C LEU A 58 -8.19 -0.36 4.19
N MET A 59 -8.11 -1.43 3.40
CA MET A 59 -6.86 -2.15 3.17
C MET A 59 -6.09 -1.45 2.06
N TRP A 60 -4.88 -0.96 2.37
CA TRP A 60 -4.01 -0.21 1.47
C TRP A 60 -2.79 -1.04 1.11
N ASP A 61 -2.87 -1.77 0.01
CA ASP A 61 -1.80 -2.64 -0.46
C ASP A 61 -0.81 -1.85 -1.32
N ASN A 62 0.23 -1.34 -0.68
CA ASN A 62 1.24 -0.50 -1.29
C ASN A 62 2.43 -1.32 -1.84
N ALA A 63 2.13 -2.47 -2.44
CA ALA A 63 3.14 -3.41 -2.95
C ALA A 63 4.04 -2.82 -4.05
N TYR A 64 3.56 -1.81 -4.77
CA TYR A 64 4.25 -1.20 -5.91
C TYR A 64 4.68 0.25 -5.68
N CYS A 65 4.82 0.67 -4.43
CA CYS A 65 5.08 2.06 -4.05
C CYS A 65 6.30 2.73 -4.72
N ILE A 66 7.25 1.96 -5.21
CA ILE A 66 8.52 2.43 -5.80
C ILE A 66 8.84 1.74 -7.14
N HIS A 67 7.82 1.42 -7.94
CA HIS A 67 7.97 0.60 -9.15
C HIS A 67 7.78 1.41 -10.45
N GLU A 68 8.14 2.67 -10.46
CA GLU A 68 8.12 3.49 -11.66
C GLU A 68 9.10 2.94 -12.71
N PHE A 69 8.65 2.82 -13.98
CA PHE A 69 9.46 2.33 -15.09
C PHE A 69 9.96 3.45 -16.00
N ASP A 70 9.11 4.43 -16.31
CA ASP A 70 9.35 5.44 -17.35
C ASP A 70 9.53 6.85 -16.78
N CYS A 71 9.44 7.01 -15.46
CA CYS A 71 9.58 8.30 -14.80
C CYS A 71 10.41 8.17 -13.51
N ASP A 72 10.73 9.31 -12.92
CA ASP A 72 11.28 9.35 -11.58
C ASP A 72 10.21 8.99 -10.54
N TYR A 73 10.67 8.60 -9.35
CA TYR A 73 9.79 8.33 -8.21
C TYR A 73 8.84 9.50 -7.94
N VAL A 74 7.56 9.20 -7.84
CA VAL A 74 6.51 10.16 -7.51
C VAL A 74 6.04 9.89 -6.08
N ASP A 75 6.13 10.90 -5.22
CA ASP A 75 5.56 10.83 -3.88
C ASP A 75 4.03 10.71 -3.97
N PHE A 76 3.47 9.97 -3.04
CA PHE A 76 2.05 9.66 -2.96
C PHE A 76 1.48 10.31 -1.70
N PRO A 77 0.23 10.80 -1.70
CA PRO A 77 -0.40 11.28 -0.48
C PRO A 77 -0.42 10.20 0.59
N ASP A 78 -0.01 10.57 1.80
CA ASP A 78 0.01 9.64 2.94
C ASP A 78 -1.40 9.38 3.43
N ILE A 79 -1.94 8.21 3.09
CA ILE A 79 -3.29 7.79 3.47
C ILE A 79 -3.49 7.72 4.98
N LEU A 80 -2.46 7.33 5.74
CA LEU A 80 -2.54 7.26 7.21
C LEU A 80 -2.74 8.65 7.81
N SER A 81 -1.93 9.63 7.39
CA SER A 81 -2.07 11.01 7.83
C SER A 81 -3.42 11.60 7.42
N LEU A 82 -3.86 11.39 6.18
CA LEU A 82 -5.14 11.87 5.69
C LEU A 82 -6.32 11.27 6.46
N CYS A 83 -6.30 9.98 6.78
CA CYS A 83 -7.31 9.36 7.62
C CYS A 83 -7.31 9.94 9.04
N ALA A 84 -6.14 10.19 9.62
CA ALA A 84 -6.02 10.80 10.94
C ALA A 84 -6.60 12.24 10.97
N GLU A 85 -6.31 13.04 9.96
CA GLU A 85 -6.87 14.39 9.78
C GLU A 85 -8.41 14.38 9.66
N ASN A 86 -8.97 13.32 9.06
CA ASN A 86 -10.42 13.13 8.92
C ASN A 86 -11.08 12.46 10.14
N GLY A 87 -10.31 12.16 11.21
CA GLY A 87 -10.80 11.48 12.40
C GLY A 87 -11.15 10.01 12.20
N SER A 88 -10.55 9.35 11.20
CA SER A 88 -10.77 7.95 10.82
C SER A 88 -9.46 7.12 10.81
N ALA A 89 -8.51 7.47 11.68
CA ALA A 89 -7.19 6.81 11.75
C ALA A 89 -7.28 5.29 11.90
N ASP A 90 -8.27 4.79 12.63
CA ASP A 90 -8.45 3.35 12.88
C ASP A 90 -9.04 2.58 11.69
N MET A 91 -9.48 3.28 10.64
CA MET A 91 -10.08 2.67 9.47
C MET A 91 -9.04 2.05 8.55
N VAL A 92 -7.83 2.61 8.48
CA VAL A 92 -6.84 2.27 7.46
C VAL A 92 -5.75 1.33 7.96
N TYR A 93 -5.42 0.36 7.12
CA TYR A 93 -4.31 -0.59 7.29
C TYR A 93 -3.46 -0.58 6.04
N GLU A 94 -2.25 -0.09 6.13
CA GLU A 94 -1.31 -0.04 5.01
C GLU A 94 -0.34 -1.22 5.07
N PHE A 95 -0.13 -1.86 3.93
CA PHE A 95 0.77 -2.99 3.78
C PHE A 95 1.80 -2.71 2.70
N ALA A 96 3.04 -3.10 2.95
CA ALA A 96 4.10 -3.11 1.95
C ALA A 96 5.01 -4.31 2.14
N SER A 97 5.82 -4.62 1.13
CA SER A 97 6.73 -5.75 1.19
C SER A 97 7.92 -5.52 0.26
N THR A 98 9.06 -6.10 0.63
CA THR A 98 10.26 -6.10 -0.21
C THR A 98 10.28 -7.24 -1.24
N SER A 99 9.23 -8.06 -1.31
CA SER A 99 9.19 -9.25 -2.18
C SER A 99 9.37 -8.94 -3.67
N LYS A 100 8.94 -7.76 -4.11
CA LYS A 100 9.08 -7.27 -5.49
C LYS A 100 10.25 -6.28 -5.66
N VAL A 101 10.93 -5.94 -4.58
CA VAL A 101 12.08 -5.02 -4.54
C VAL A 101 13.39 -5.80 -4.50
N THR A 102 13.45 -6.87 -3.71
CA THR A 102 14.62 -7.73 -3.56
C THR A 102 14.41 -9.08 -4.27
N PHE A 103 13.89 -10.08 -3.53
CA PHE A 103 13.59 -11.40 -4.13
C PHE A 103 12.40 -12.05 -3.40
N PRO A 104 11.52 -12.71 -4.16
CA PRO A 104 10.37 -13.41 -3.60
C PRO A 104 10.82 -14.58 -2.71
N GLY A 105 10.01 -14.94 -1.71
CA GLY A 105 10.28 -16.03 -0.80
C GLY A 105 11.21 -15.69 0.38
N ALA A 106 11.90 -14.54 0.33
CA ALA A 106 12.69 -14.02 1.44
C ALA A 106 12.42 -12.52 1.67
N GLY A 107 11.25 -12.04 1.27
CA GLY A 107 10.83 -10.67 1.50
C GLY A 107 10.57 -10.37 2.98
N VAL A 108 10.60 -9.08 3.33
CA VAL A 108 10.14 -8.56 4.61
C VAL A 108 8.83 -7.83 4.35
N GLY A 109 7.76 -8.24 5.01
CA GLY A 109 6.49 -7.54 5.03
C GLY A 109 6.43 -6.53 6.16
N VAL A 110 5.68 -5.46 5.95
CA VAL A 110 5.42 -4.43 6.96
C VAL A 110 3.95 -4.04 6.92
N MET A 111 3.39 -3.74 8.09
CA MET A 111 2.08 -3.14 8.24
C MET A 111 2.23 -1.83 9.01
N ALA A 112 1.54 -0.80 8.54
CA ALA A 112 1.37 0.46 9.24
C ALA A 112 -0.12 0.71 9.46
N ALA A 113 -0.48 1.24 10.63
CA ALA A 113 -1.85 1.55 11.02
C ALA A 113 -1.83 2.52 12.21
N SER A 114 -3.00 2.88 12.75
CA SER A 114 -3.08 3.63 14.00
C SER A 114 -2.41 2.87 15.17
N GLU A 115 -2.02 3.60 16.20
CA GLU A 115 -1.41 3.01 17.41
C GLU A 115 -2.32 1.94 18.03
N ALA A 116 -3.61 2.21 18.11
CA ALA A 116 -4.59 1.25 18.66
C ALA A 116 -4.63 -0.05 17.87
N ASN A 117 -4.61 0.03 16.54
CA ASN A 117 -4.58 -1.13 15.66
C ASN A 117 -3.25 -1.90 15.77
N ILE A 118 -2.11 -1.20 15.81
CA ILE A 118 -0.80 -1.83 15.99
C ILE A 118 -0.73 -2.55 17.35
N ASP A 119 -1.23 -1.96 18.41
CA ASP A 119 -1.29 -2.59 19.72
C ASP A 119 -2.14 -3.85 19.72
N TYR A 120 -3.29 -3.83 19.04
CA TYR A 120 -4.13 -5.00 18.88
C TYR A 120 -3.43 -6.14 18.12
N PHE A 121 -2.87 -5.83 16.94
CA PHE A 121 -2.17 -6.82 16.12
C PHE A 121 -0.90 -7.35 16.78
N SER A 122 -0.17 -6.52 17.51
CA SER A 122 1.02 -6.94 18.26
C SER A 122 0.71 -8.03 19.27
N LYS A 123 -0.46 -7.95 19.94
CA LYS A 123 -0.92 -9.01 20.87
C LYS A 123 -1.19 -10.32 20.14
N LEU A 124 -1.81 -10.27 18.96
CA LEU A 124 -2.07 -11.46 18.15
C LEU A 124 -0.77 -12.07 17.61
N ILE A 125 0.12 -11.26 17.09
CA ILE A 125 1.42 -11.67 16.55
C ILE A 125 2.26 -12.36 17.63
N ASN A 126 2.26 -11.84 18.85
CA ASN A 126 2.98 -12.44 19.98
C ASN A 126 2.48 -13.84 20.37
N ILE A 127 1.25 -14.20 20.00
CA ILE A 127 0.73 -15.56 20.15
C ILE A 127 1.21 -16.46 19.01
N GLN A 128 1.35 -15.92 17.81
CA GLN A 128 1.74 -16.65 16.60
C GLN A 128 3.23 -16.95 16.55
N THR A 129 4.06 -16.01 16.99
CA THR A 129 5.54 -16.11 16.90
C THR A 129 6.21 -15.34 18.03
N ILE A 130 7.33 -15.89 18.51
CA ILE A 130 8.22 -15.20 19.47
C ILE A 130 8.96 -14.04 18.78
N GLY A 131 9.17 -14.13 17.47
CA GLY A 131 9.82 -13.09 16.70
C GLY A 131 10.00 -13.48 15.24
N PHE A 132 10.27 -12.46 14.42
CA PHE A 132 10.50 -12.62 12.99
C PHE A 132 11.97 -12.96 12.69
N ASP A 133 12.24 -13.42 11.45
CA ASP A 133 13.59 -13.72 10.97
C ASP A 133 14.49 -12.46 10.96
N LYS A 134 15.21 -12.26 12.06
CA LYS A 134 16.10 -11.11 12.25
C LYS A 134 17.31 -11.14 11.32
N ILE A 135 17.75 -12.33 10.88
CA ILE A 135 18.86 -12.47 9.93
C ILE A 135 18.41 -11.95 8.57
N ASN A 136 17.21 -12.30 8.13
CA ASN A 136 16.66 -11.79 6.88
C ASN A 136 16.42 -10.28 6.93
N GLN A 137 15.89 -9.76 8.04
CA GLN A 137 15.74 -8.32 8.26
C GLN A 137 17.09 -7.61 8.15
N LEU A 138 18.14 -8.15 8.80
CA LEU A 138 19.49 -7.58 8.75
C LEU A 138 20.10 -7.60 7.33
N ARG A 139 19.81 -8.65 6.54
CA ARG A 139 20.20 -8.71 5.12
C ARG A 139 19.60 -7.54 4.35
N HIS A 140 18.29 -7.29 4.54
CA HIS A 140 17.59 -6.19 3.88
C HIS A 140 18.15 -4.83 4.30
N VAL A 141 18.37 -4.60 5.61
CA VAL A 141 18.96 -3.37 6.11
C VAL A 141 20.35 -3.13 5.50
N LYS A 142 21.19 -4.14 5.42
CA LYS A 142 22.53 -4.04 4.82
C LYS A 142 22.51 -3.82 3.33
N TYR A 143 21.52 -4.41 2.62
CA TYR A 143 21.40 -4.34 1.16
C TYR A 143 20.73 -3.05 0.70
N LEU A 144 19.59 -2.70 1.27
CA LEU A 144 18.80 -1.52 0.89
C LEU A 144 19.38 -0.22 1.47
N LYS A 145 19.97 -0.28 2.67
CA LYS A 145 20.61 0.82 3.39
C LYS A 145 19.66 1.97 3.75
N ASP A 146 19.21 2.73 2.75
CA ASP A 146 18.37 3.92 2.88
C ASP A 146 17.45 4.11 1.66
N LYS A 147 16.57 5.13 1.70
CA LYS A 147 15.64 5.48 0.62
C LYS A 147 16.39 5.72 -0.72
N ALA A 148 17.48 6.47 -0.69
CA ALA A 148 18.21 6.83 -1.90
C ALA A 148 18.83 5.60 -2.58
N HIS A 149 19.41 4.68 -1.79
CA HIS A 149 19.94 3.41 -2.29
C HIS A 149 18.83 2.51 -2.88
N THR A 150 17.70 2.45 -2.19
CA THR A 150 16.55 1.66 -2.64
C THR A 150 16.00 2.20 -3.96
N LEU A 151 15.81 3.50 -4.09
CA LEU A 151 15.36 4.12 -5.35
C LEU A 151 16.38 3.92 -6.49
N ALA A 152 17.68 4.01 -6.20
CA ALA A 152 18.73 3.72 -7.18
C ALA A 152 18.71 2.26 -7.64
N LEU A 153 18.41 1.31 -6.74
CA LEU A 153 18.21 -0.10 -7.07
C LEU A 153 16.99 -0.27 -8.01
N MET A 154 15.87 0.37 -7.67
CA MET A 154 14.66 0.28 -8.48
C MET A 154 14.82 0.89 -9.87
N LYS A 155 15.61 1.96 -10.04
CA LYS A 155 16.00 2.47 -11.37
C LYS A 155 16.77 1.44 -12.19
N LYS A 156 17.62 0.63 -11.58
CA LYS A 156 18.32 -0.47 -12.29
C LYS A 156 17.33 -1.57 -12.71
N HIS A 157 16.35 -1.90 -11.86
CA HIS A 157 15.29 -2.84 -12.21
C HIS A 157 14.43 -2.30 -13.35
N ALA A 158 14.05 -1.02 -13.31
CA ALA A 158 13.31 -0.35 -14.37
C ALA A 158 14.04 -0.43 -15.72
N ALA A 159 15.35 -0.16 -15.74
CA ALA A 159 16.16 -0.26 -16.97
C ALA A 159 16.16 -1.65 -17.61
N ILE A 160 15.98 -2.72 -16.82
CA ILE A 160 15.88 -4.09 -17.29
C ILE A 160 14.45 -4.44 -17.73
N LEU A 161 13.43 -3.93 -17.03
CA LEU A 161 12.04 -4.32 -17.22
C LEU A 161 11.31 -3.44 -18.24
N ALA A 162 11.53 -2.13 -18.25
CA ALA A 162 10.82 -1.18 -19.13
C ALA A 162 10.88 -1.59 -20.61
N PRO A 163 12.04 -2.00 -21.20
CA PRO A 163 12.07 -2.44 -22.58
C PRO A 163 11.18 -3.65 -22.88
N LYS A 164 10.94 -4.51 -21.88
CA LYS A 164 10.08 -5.69 -22.04
C LYS A 164 8.61 -5.31 -22.03
N PHE A 165 8.22 -4.33 -21.22
CA PHE A 165 6.87 -3.78 -21.24
C PHE A 165 6.59 -3.02 -22.54
N HIS A 166 7.52 -2.17 -23.00
CA HIS A 166 7.40 -1.44 -24.27
C HIS A 166 7.33 -2.35 -25.50
N ALA A 167 7.86 -3.57 -25.42
CA ALA A 167 7.77 -4.54 -26.51
C ALA A 167 6.37 -5.19 -26.63
N VAL A 168 5.51 -5.03 -25.63
CA VAL A 168 4.15 -5.62 -25.59
C VAL A 168 3.08 -4.56 -25.87
N LEU A 169 3.36 -3.30 -25.59
CA LEU A 169 2.51 -2.15 -25.88
C LEU A 169 2.60 -1.74 -27.35
#